data_c43c730908fee915987817fd51e73526
#
_entry.id   c43c730908fee915987817fd51e73526
#
_cell.length_a   1.000
_cell.length_b   1.000
_cell.length_c   1.000
_cell.angle_alpha   90.00
_cell.angle_beta   90.00
_cell.angle_gamma   90.00
#
_symmetry.space_group_name_H-M   'P 1'
#
loop_
_entity.id
_entity.type
_entity.pdbx_description
1 polymer ?
#
loop_
_entity_poly.entity_id
_entity_poly.type
_entity_poly.pdbx_seq_one_letter_code
_entity_poly.pdbx_strand_id
1 'polypeptide(L)'
;YKYADEAEDDEWVAFHYTSYDNPFLDPTEIEAAKKTLSSFAFRQEFMSSFEASASDIFKEQWIKYDKDEPKEGDFYMAVDLAGFADVAKEQGNKKQRLDQSALALVKVNNAGWWVKDIQFGRWDIRETAVRILKMAKDNHVRIIGIEKGALANAIQPYMLDIMKRVGFFPRIESVTHGNKKKTDRIVWSLQ
;
A
#
# COMPACT_ATOMS: atom_id res chain seq x y z
N TYR A 1 -24.01 -12.25 5.88
CA TYR A 1 -24.24 -12.20 4.43
C TYR A 1 -23.84 -13.51 3.79
N LYS A 2 -22.59 -13.96 3.99
CA LYS A 2 -22.10 -15.23 3.47
C LYS A 2 -22.97 -16.44 3.90
N TYR A 3 -23.45 -16.41 5.13
CA TYR A 3 -24.31 -17.48 5.67
C TYR A 3 -25.74 -17.49 5.10
N ALA A 4 -26.25 -16.33 4.64
CA ALA A 4 -27.59 -16.24 4.09
C ALA A 4 -27.65 -16.50 2.59
N ASP A 5 -26.55 -16.25 1.85
CA ASP A 5 -26.46 -16.52 0.42
C ASP A 5 -26.04 -17.97 0.11
N GLU A 6 -25.29 -18.62 1.03
CA GLU A 6 -24.74 -19.96 0.86
C GLU A 6 -25.46 -21.03 1.71
N ALA A 7 -26.39 -20.62 2.59
CA ALA A 7 -27.07 -21.56 3.48
C ALA A 7 -28.20 -22.28 2.73
N GLU A 8 -28.13 -23.61 2.72
CA GLU A 8 -29.19 -24.50 2.29
C GLU A 8 -30.32 -24.64 3.33
N ASP A 9 -30.27 -23.87 4.44
CA ASP A 9 -31.25 -23.93 5.50
C ASP A 9 -32.10 -22.64 5.57
N ASP A 10 -33.37 -22.78 5.91
CA ASP A 10 -34.36 -21.70 5.96
C ASP A 10 -34.23 -20.80 7.21
N GLU A 11 -33.17 -20.95 8.02
CA GLU A 11 -32.99 -20.15 9.27
C GLU A 11 -32.49 -18.74 9.00
N TRP A 12 -31.87 -18.48 7.83
CA TRP A 12 -31.27 -17.20 7.49
C TRP A 12 -31.86 -16.61 6.22
N VAL A 13 -32.32 -15.36 6.29
CA VAL A 13 -32.80 -14.62 5.12
C VAL A 13 -32.01 -13.32 4.99
N ALA A 14 -31.44 -13.08 3.81
CA ALA A 14 -30.77 -11.82 3.49
C ALA A 14 -31.75 -10.87 2.78
N PHE A 15 -31.77 -9.62 3.21
CA PHE A 15 -32.49 -8.54 2.54
C PHE A 15 -31.46 -7.54 2.02
N HIS A 16 -31.58 -7.16 0.75
CA HIS A 16 -30.74 -6.18 0.12
C HIS A 16 -31.58 -5.03 -0.42
N TYR A 17 -31.35 -3.82 0.12
CA TYR A 17 -32.00 -2.59 -0.32
C TYR A 17 -30.96 -1.54 -0.66
N THR A 18 -31.17 -0.84 -1.75
CA THR A 18 -30.35 0.27 -2.19
C THR A 18 -30.97 1.61 -1.78
N SER A 19 -30.23 2.70 -1.92
CA SER A 19 -30.80 4.04 -1.71
C SER A 19 -31.94 4.36 -2.69
N TYR A 20 -31.99 3.72 -3.86
CA TYR A 20 -33.09 3.86 -4.82
C TYR A 20 -34.40 3.22 -4.34
N ASP A 21 -34.34 2.27 -3.44
CA ASP A 21 -35.52 1.61 -2.86
C ASP A 21 -36.15 2.45 -1.74
N ASN A 22 -35.53 3.55 -1.33
CA ASN A 22 -36.02 4.44 -0.30
C ASN A 22 -36.95 5.52 -0.92
N PRO A 23 -38.26 5.46 -0.69
CA PRO A 23 -39.22 6.39 -1.30
C PRO A 23 -39.12 7.83 -0.78
N PHE A 24 -38.34 8.08 0.28
CA PHE A 24 -38.11 9.40 0.85
C PHE A 24 -36.86 10.11 0.33
N LEU A 25 -36.04 9.44 -0.46
CA LEU A 25 -34.86 10.04 -1.10
C LEU A 25 -35.18 10.49 -2.51
N ASP A 26 -34.78 11.71 -2.86
CA ASP A 26 -34.90 12.20 -4.22
C ASP A 26 -33.86 11.50 -5.12
N PRO A 27 -34.29 10.80 -6.19
CA PRO A 27 -33.39 10.18 -7.13
C PRO A 27 -32.36 11.15 -7.72
N THR A 28 -32.68 12.44 -7.82
CA THR A 28 -31.75 13.45 -8.35
C THR A 28 -30.55 13.68 -7.42
N GLU A 29 -30.74 13.55 -6.09
CA GLU A 29 -29.65 13.62 -5.10
C GLU A 29 -28.75 12.40 -5.20
N ILE A 30 -29.33 11.21 -5.44
CA ILE A 30 -28.56 9.97 -5.63
C ILE A 30 -27.69 10.08 -6.90
N GLU A 31 -28.24 10.61 -8.00
CA GLU A 31 -27.49 10.82 -9.24
C GLU A 31 -26.41 11.92 -9.09
N ALA A 32 -26.65 12.93 -8.26
CA ALA A 32 -25.64 13.94 -7.93
C ALA A 32 -24.48 13.32 -7.14
N ALA A 33 -24.80 12.49 -6.14
CA ALA A 33 -23.80 11.74 -5.37
C ALA A 33 -22.97 10.79 -6.27
N LYS A 34 -23.60 10.13 -7.22
CA LYS A 34 -22.92 9.25 -8.21
C LYS A 34 -21.90 9.98 -9.07
N LYS A 35 -22.13 11.26 -9.37
CA LYS A 35 -21.18 12.08 -10.13
C LYS A 35 -20.02 12.59 -9.28
N THR A 36 -20.18 12.71 -7.98
CA THR A 36 -19.18 13.30 -7.06
C THR A 36 -18.37 12.27 -6.31
N LEU A 37 -18.91 11.08 -6.10
CA LEU A 37 -18.26 9.98 -5.40
C LEU A 37 -17.49 9.07 -6.38
N SER A 38 -16.45 8.43 -5.89
CA SER A 38 -15.84 7.31 -6.62
C SER A 38 -16.87 6.20 -6.82
N SER A 39 -16.75 5.42 -7.89
CA SER A 39 -17.66 4.31 -8.17
C SER A 39 -17.74 3.30 -7.02
N PHE A 40 -16.64 3.11 -6.30
CA PHE A 40 -16.56 2.25 -5.12
C PHE A 40 -17.37 2.84 -3.96
N ALA A 41 -17.12 4.10 -3.59
CA ALA A 41 -17.84 4.77 -2.51
C ALA A 41 -19.34 4.84 -2.81
N PHE A 42 -19.72 5.11 -4.05
CA PHE A 42 -21.12 5.11 -4.45
C PHE A 42 -21.78 3.74 -4.28
N ARG A 43 -21.14 2.66 -4.74
CA ARG A 43 -21.69 1.31 -4.57
C ARG A 43 -21.80 0.92 -3.10
N GLN A 44 -20.81 1.27 -2.28
CA GLN A 44 -20.84 0.95 -0.85
C GLN A 44 -21.93 1.72 -0.11
N GLU A 45 -22.02 3.03 -0.33
CA GLU A 45 -22.91 3.92 0.44
C GLU A 45 -24.36 3.94 -0.09
N PHE A 46 -24.54 3.87 -1.40
CA PHE A 46 -25.86 4.01 -2.03
C PHE A 46 -26.44 2.72 -2.57
N MET A 47 -25.60 1.76 -2.92
CA MET A 47 -26.06 0.48 -3.47
C MET A 47 -25.99 -0.66 -2.46
N SER A 48 -25.68 -0.35 -1.19
CA SER A 48 -25.52 -1.35 -0.11
C SER A 48 -24.60 -2.52 -0.50
N SER A 49 -23.60 -2.22 -1.34
CA SER A 49 -22.67 -3.23 -1.80
C SER A 49 -21.69 -3.55 -0.68
N PHE A 50 -21.62 -4.82 -0.30
CA PHE A 50 -20.62 -5.33 0.64
C PHE A 50 -19.25 -5.57 -0.01
N GLU A 51 -18.96 -4.89 -1.10
CA GLU A 51 -17.62 -4.84 -1.68
C GLU A 51 -16.65 -4.24 -0.65
N ALA A 52 -16.43 -4.92 0.42
CA ALA A 52 -15.59 -4.46 1.50
C ALA A 52 -14.36 -5.33 1.60
N SER A 53 -13.38 -5.03 0.80
CA SER A 53 -12.03 -5.38 1.19
C SER A 53 -11.05 -4.58 0.32
N ALA A 54 -9.90 -4.25 0.86
CA ALA A 54 -8.79 -3.69 0.09
C ALA A 54 -8.41 -4.58 -1.13
N SER A 55 -8.82 -5.85 -1.14
CA SER A 55 -8.70 -6.77 -2.28
C SER A 55 -9.56 -6.37 -3.48
N ASP A 56 -10.66 -5.65 -3.26
CA ASP A 56 -11.56 -5.26 -4.36
C ASP A 56 -11.15 -3.92 -4.99
N ILE A 57 -10.26 -3.18 -4.35
CA ILE A 57 -9.67 -1.95 -4.91
C ILE A 57 -8.75 -2.31 -6.08
N PHE A 58 -8.07 -3.45 -5.98
CA PHE A 58 -7.20 -3.99 -7.02
C PHE A 58 -7.79 -5.28 -7.56
N LYS A 59 -8.37 -5.23 -8.76
CA LYS A 59 -8.83 -6.43 -9.42
C LYS A 59 -7.63 -7.19 -9.96
N GLU A 60 -7.56 -8.48 -9.69
CA GLU A 60 -6.49 -9.36 -10.15
C GLU A 60 -6.26 -9.25 -11.67
N GLN A 61 -7.35 -9.06 -12.43
CA GLN A 61 -7.30 -8.85 -13.87
C GLN A 61 -6.55 -7.56 -14.32
N TRP A 62 -6.30 -6.63 -13.41
CA TRP A 62 -5.52 -5.42 -13.71
C TRP A 62 -4.02 -5.66 -13.55
N ILE A 63 -3.64 -6.70 -12.80
CA ILE A 63 -2.25 -7.08 -12.60
C ILE A 63 -1.80 -7.82 -13.86
N LYS A 64 -0.87 -7.23 -14.57
CA LYS A 64 -0.26 -7.83 -15.74
C LYS A 64 1.08 -8.43 -15.33
N TYR A 65 1.27 -9.69 -15.67
CA TYR A 65 2.53 -10.38 -15.49
C TYR A 65 3.23 -10.44 -16.85
N ASP A 66 4.40 -9.85 -16.93
CA ASP A 66 5.25 -9.97 -18.11
C ASP A 66 6.54 -10.68 -17.73
N LYS A 67 7.12 -11.43 -18.67
CA LYS A 67 8.34 -12.21 -18.41
C LYS A 67 9.59 -11.37 -18.61
N ASP A 68 9.52 -10.36 -19.45
CA ASP A 68 10.66 -9.57 -19.85
C ASP A 68 10.63 -8.17 -19.24
N GLU A 69 11.66 -7.88 -18.44
CA GLU A 69 11.85 -6.53 -17.89
C GLU A 69 12.04 -5.52 -19.04
N PRO A 70 11.34 -4.36 -19.00
CA PRO A 70 11.54 -3.31 -19.99
C PRO A 70 13.02 -2.90 -20.09
N LYS A 71 13.54 -2.79 -21.29
CA LYS A 71 14.94 -2.41 -21.52
C LYS A 71 15.24 -0.98 -21.07
N GLU A 72 14.28 -0.06 -21.28
CA GLU A 72 14.39 1.35 -20.93
C GLU A 72 13.70 1.67 -19.63
N GLY A 73 14.18 2.70 -18.95
CA GLY A 73 13.60 3.24 -17.72
C GLY A 73 14.59 3.32 -16.56
N ASP A 74 14.23 4.13 -15.58
CA ASP A 74 14.99 4.32 -14.35
C ASP A 74 14.39 3.52 -13.21
N PHE A 75 15.25 3.00 -12.32
CA PHE A 75 14.79 2.34 -11.10
C PHE A 75 14.58 3.32 -9.96
N TYR A 76 13.45 3.13 -9.30
CA TYR A 76 13.05 3.80 -8.07
C TYR A 76 12.77 2.77 -6.99
N MET A 77 12.96 3.15 -5.73
CA MET A 77 12.62 2.30 -4.60
C MET A 77 11.68 3.03 -3.66
N ALA A 78 10.61 2.36 -3.25
CA ALA A 78 9.75 2.81 -2.16
C ALA A 78 10.01 1.94 -0.92
N VAL A 79 10.10 2.59 0.24
CA VAL A 79 10.38 1.95 1.52
C VAL A 79 9.29 2.32 2.51
N ASP A 80 8.58 1.31 2.99
CA ASP A 80 7.64 1.40 4.12
C ASP A 80 8.30 0.73 5.34
N LEU A 81 8.62 1.53 6.36
CA LEU A 81 9.31 1.06 7.56
C LEU A 81 8.30 0.68 8.63
N ALA A 82 8.40 -0.53 9.13
CA ALA A 82 7.69 -0.97 10.33
C ALA A 82 8.56 -0.81 11.58
N GLY A 83 7.93 -0.91 12.76
CA GLY A 83 8.65 -0.89 14.04
C GLY A 83 9.73 -1.97 14.11
N PHE A 84 10.95 -1.58 14.45
CA PHE A 84 12.06 -2.50 14.51
C PHE A 84 11.96 -3.41 15.74
N ALA A 85 12.32 -4.69 15.57
CA ALA A 85 12.19 -5.72 16.59
C ALA A 85 12.96 -5.38 17.89
N ASP A 86 14.09 -4.69 17.77
CA ASP A 86 14.92 -4.34 18.92
C ASP A 86 14.29 -3.28 19.81
N VAL A 87 13.64 -2.26 19.20
CA VAL A 87 12.93 -1.21 19.93
C VAL A 87 11.71 -1.74 20.68
N ALA A 88 11.03 -2.74 20.12
CA ALA A 88 9.86 -3.36 20.76
C ALA A 88 10.22 -4.21 21.97
N LYS A 89 11.40 -4.83 21.99
CA LYS A 89 11.90 -5.60 23.15
C LYS A 89 12.21 -4.70 24.35
N GLU A 90 12.77 -3.52 24.12
CA GLU A 90 13.09 -2.54 25.17
C GLU A 90 11.84 -1.96 25.84
N GLN A 91 10.72 -1.87 25.10
CA GLN A 91 9.46 -1.32 25.61
C GLN A 91 8.57 -2.34 26.35
N GLY A 92 9.01 -3.59 26.53
CA GLY A 92 8.29 -4.60 27.31
C GLY A 92 6.96 -5.08 26.72
N ASN A 93 6.60 -4.66 25.50
CA ASN A 93 5.36 -5.02 24.83
C ASN A 93 5.46 -6.39 24.14
N LYS A 94 5.33 -7.46 24.92
CA LYS A 94 5.43 -8.87 24.46
C LYS A 94 4.30 -9.33 23.51
N LYS A 95 3.28 -8.53 23.23
CA LYS A 95 2.08 -8.97 22.47
C LYS A 95 1.74 -8.16 21.23
N GLN A 96 2.44 -7.08 20.92
CA GLN A 96 2.19 -6.38 19.66
C GLN A 96 2.81 -7.19 18.51
N ARG A 97 1.95 -7.67 17.61
CA ARG A 97 2.39 -8.24 16.32
C ARG A 97 3.08 -7.12 15.58
N LEU A 98 4.41 -7.11 15.58
CA LEU A 98 5.19 -6.14 14.83
C LEU A 98 4.79 -6.23 13.35
N ASP A 99 4.52 -5.11 12.76
CA ASP A 99 4.29 -4.98 11.34
C ASP A 99 5.56 -5.37 10.56
N GLN A 100 5.46 -5.52 9.25
CA GLN A 100 6.58 -5.86 8.39
C GLN A 100 7.06 -4.62 7.64
N SER A 101 8.37 -4.41 7.58
CA SER A 101 8.94 -3.45 6.63
C SER A 101 8.82 -4.00 5.22
N ALA A 102 8.59 -3.12 4.25
CA ALA A 102 8.50 -3.48 2.85
C ALA A 102 9.37 -2.57 1.98
N LEU A 103 10.03 -3.19 1.00
CA LEU A 103 10.85 -2.54 -0.01
C LEU A 103 10.28 -2.90 -1.38
N ALA A 104 9.88 -1.92 -2.17
CA ALA A 104 9.41 -2.13 -3.53
C ALA A 104 10.38 -1.51 -4.53
N LEU A 105 10.91 -2.31 -5.44
CA LEU A 105 11.77 -1.88 -6.54
C LEU A 105 10.96 -1.78 -7.81
N VAL A 106 10.88 -0.56 -8.37
CA VAL A 106 10.04 -0.26 -9.52
C VAL A 106 10.87 0.39 -10.62
N LYS A 107 10.76 -0.12 -11.83
CA LYS A 107 11.27 0.54 -13.03
C LYS A 107 10.18 1.39 -13.66
N VAL A 108 10.51 2.61 -14.01
CA VAL A 108 9.55 3.58 -14.58
C VAL A 108 10.06 4.04 -15.92
N ASN A 109 9.19 4.00 -16.93
CA ASN A 109 9.41 4.53 -18.25
C ASN A 109 8.15 5.20 -18.80
N ASN A 110 8.18 5.66 -20.04
CA ASN A 110 7.03 6.33 -20.67
C ASN A 110 5.82 5.41 -20.91
N ALA A 111 6.00 4.09 -20.88
CA ALA A 111 4.93 3.11 -21.08
C ALA A 111 4.25 2.73 -19.74
N GLY A 112 4.86 3.04 -18.60
CA GLY A 112 4.31 2.74 -17.28
C GLY A 112 5.34 2.29 -16.25
N TRP A 113 4.85 1.52 -15.31
CA TRP A 113 5.60 1.06 -14.15
C TRP A 113 5.75 -0.46 -14.20
N TRP A 114 6.95 -0.91 -13.94
CA TRP A 114 7.28 -2.32 -13.83
C TRP A 114 7.80 -2.62 -12.43
N VAL A 115 7.07 -3.42 -11.67
CA VAL A 115 7.52 -3.86 -10.35
C VAL A 115 8.49 -5.02 -10.53
N LYS A 116 9.77 -4.78 -10.26
CA LYS A 116 10.83 -5.77 -10.43
C LYS A 116 10.93 -6.72 -9.25
N ASP A 117 10.88 -6.17 -8.03
CA ASP A 117 11.06 -6.95 -6.80
C ASP A 117 10.31 -6.29 -5.65
N ILE A 118 9.78 -7.11 -4.77
CA ILE A 118 9.20 -6.68 -3.49
C ILE A 118 9.78 -7.57 -2.40
N GLN A 119 10.51 -6.96 -1.46
CA GLN A 119 10.98 -7.63 -0.26
C GLN A 119 10.21 -7.12 0.95
N PHE A 120 9.79 -8.01 1.81
CA PHE A 120 9.12 -7.66 3.04
C PHE A 120 9.53 -8.61 4.17
N GLY A 121 9.53 -8.10 5.39
CA GLY A 121 9.91 -8.91 6.55
C GLY A 121 10.04 -8.12 7.83
N ARG A 122 10.28 -8.86 8.92
CA ARG A 122 10.57 -8.30 10.25
C ARG A 122 12.06 -8.31 10.46
N TRP A 123 12.71 -7.23 10.05
CA TRP A 123 14.14 -7.07 10.17
C TRP A 123 14.48 -6.10 11.29
N ASP A 124 15.66 -6.24 11.88
CA ASP A 124 16.21 -5.20 12.74
C ASP A 124 16.58 -3.94 11.92
N ILE A 125 16.86 -2.87 12.61
CA ILE A 125 17.17 -1.58 11.97
C ILE A 125 18.40 -1.65 11.07
N ARG A 126 19.42 -2.40 11.47
CA ARG A 126 20.67 -2.52 10.73
C ARG A 126 20.48 -3.40 9.49
N GLU A 127 19.80 -4.52 9.63
CA GLU A 127 19.46 -5.40 8.51
C GLU A 127 18.61 -4.67 7.48
N THR A 128 17.62 -3.89 7.93
CA THR A 128 16.78 -3.07 7.05
C THR A 128 17.63 -2.08 6.25
N ALA A 129 18.56 -1.37 6.90
CA ALA A 129 19.48 -0.44 6.22
C ALA A 129 20.37 -1.14 5.18
N VAL A 130 20.89 -2.33 5.51
CA VAL A 130 21.69 -3.13 4.58
C VAL A 130 20.87 -3.55 3.36
N ARG A 131 19.65 -4.04 3.56
CA ARG A 131 18.77 -4.48 2.47
C ARG A 131 18.41 -3.34 1.53
N ILE A 132 18.05 -2.17 2.07
CA ILE A 132 17.75 -0.96 1.28
C ILE A 132 18.95 -0.60 0.40
N LEU A 133 20.13 -0.45 1.00
CA LEU A 133 21.31 0.01 0.27
C LEU A 133 21.85 -1.05 -0.70
N LYS A 134 21.75 -2.34 -0.37
CA LYS A 134 22.12 -3.43 -1.26
C LYS A 134 21.20 -3.44 -2.49
N MET A 135 19.90 -3.47 -2.31
CA MET A 135 18.94 -3.45 -3.43
C MET A 135 19.12 -2.20 -4.31
N ALA A 136 19.34 -1.03 -3.68
CA ALA A 136 19.57 0.21 -4.40
C ALA A 136 20.85 0.18 -5.23
N LYS A 137 21.94 -0.33 -4.67
CA LYS A 137 23.24 -0.44 -5.36
C LYS A 137 23.21 -1.44 -6.51
N ASP A 138 22.66 -2.63 -6.25
CA ASP A 138 22.61 -3.72 -7.24
C ASP A 138 21.75 -3.37 -8.46
N ASN A 139 20.77 -2.48 -8.30
CA ASN A 139 19.85 -2.07 -9.36
C ASN A 139 20.04 -0.63 -9.85
N HIS A 140 21.09 0.07 -9.41
CA HIS A 140 21.36 1.46 -9.80
C HIS A 140 20.16 2.38 -9.56
N VAL A 141 19.52 2.24 -8.40
CA VAL A 141 18.30 3.01 -8.05
C VAL A 141 18.58 4.51 -8.05
N ARG A 142 17.77 5.26 -8.79
CA ARG A 142 17.89 6.71 -8.94
C ARG A 142 17.50 7.46 -7.67
N ILE A 143 16.37 7.06 -7.07
CA ILE A 143 15.82 7.69 -5.87
C ILE A 143 15.24 6.61 -4.96
N ILE A 144 15.52 6.72 -3.66
CA ILE A 144 14.90 5.94 -2.60
C ILE A 144 13.91 6.83 -1.87
N GLY A 145 12.62 6.53 -1.96
CA GLY A 145 11.55 7.20 -1.22
C GLY A 145 11.30 6.49 0.11
N ILE A 146 11.44 7.20 1.24
CA ILE A 146 11.18 6.68 2.58
C ILE A 146 10.10 7.54 3.23
N GLU A 147 9.06 6.93 3.81
CA GLU A 147 8.04 7.68 4.51
C GLU A 147 8.63 8.47 5.68
N LYS A 148 8.32 9.78 5.73
CA LYS A 148 8.79 10.67 6.79
C LYS A 148 8.19 10.28 8.14
N GLY A 149 9.05 10.06 9.13
CA GLY A 149 8.62 9.71 10.48
C GLY A 149 9.76 9.35 11.40
N ALA A 150 9.43 8.94 12.62
CA ALA A 150 10.42 8.57 13.63
C ALA A 150 11.32 7.41 13.17
N LEU A 151 10.76 6.44 12.43
CA LEU A 151 11.52 5.29 11.93
C LEU A 151 12.53 5.69 10.85
N ALA A 152 12.19 6.63 9.96
CA ALA A 152 13.12 7.17 8.98
C ALA A 152 14.29 7.90 9.66
N ASN A 153 14.03 8.64 10.72
CA ASN A 153 15.09 9.29 11.51
C ASN A 153 15.96 8.26 12.24
N ALA A 154 15.36 7.20 12.77
CA ALA A 154 16.09 6.16 13.50
C ALA A 154 17.02 5.34 12.60
N ILE A 155 16.64 5.04 11.36
CA ILE A 155 17.46 4.25 10.42
C ILE A 155 18.57 5.08 9.77
N GLN A 156 18.44 6.39 9.70
CA GLN A 156 19.37 7.26 8.98
C GLN A 156 20.84 7.10 9.42
N PRO A 157 21.22 7.04 10.72
CA PRO A 157 22.61 6.83 11.13
C PRO A 157 23.21 5.52 10.61
N TYR A 158 22.41 4.44 10.59
CA TYR A 158 22.84 3.14 10.10
C TYR A 158 23.05 3.16 8.59
N MET A 159 22.16 3.82 7.84
CA MET A 159 22.34 4.00 6.41
C MET A 159 23.62 4.80 6.11
N LEU A 160 23.87 5.89 6.81
CA LEU A 160 25.07 6.71 6.63
C LEU A 160 26.36 5.95 6.92
N ASP A 161 26.39 5.13 7.97
CA ASP A 161 27.54 4.27 8.29
C ASP A 161 27.85 3.30 7.13
N ILE A 162 26.82 2.62 6.63
CA ILE A 162 26.96 1.68 5.53
C ILE A 162 27.38 2.40 4.24
N MET A 163 26.76 3.53 3.91
CA MET A 163 27.09 4.34 2.73
C MET A 163 28.57 4.71 2.71
N LYS A 164 29.10 5.16 3.85
CA LYS A 164 30.52 5.51 4.01
C LYS A 164 31.43 4.30 3.78
N ARG A 165 31.07 3.13 4.34
CA ARG A 165 31.85 1.89 4.22
C ARG A 165 31.91 1.36 2.78
N VAL A 166 30.76 1.45 2.05
CA VAL A 166 30.67 0.89 0.70
C VAL A 166 30.91 1.92 -0.41
N GLY A 167 31.13 3.18 -0.07
CA GLY A 167 31.33 4.28 -1.03
C GLY A 167 30.14 4.51 -1.97
N PHE A 168 28.92 4.26 -1.49
CA PHE A 168 27.70 4.39 -2.29
C PHE A 168 26.71 5.33 -1.60
N PHE A 169 26.36 6.45 -2.26
CA PHE A 169 25.52 7.51 -1.71
C PHE A 169 24.30 7.76 -2.62
N PRO A 170 23.24 6.94 -2.52
CA PRO A 170 22.04 7.13 -3.31
C PRO A 170 21.28 8.38 -2.86
N ARG A 171 20.47 8.95 -3.75
CA ARG A 171 19.54 10.02 -3.43
C ARG A 171 18.39 9.44 -2.61
N ILE A 172 18.19 9.97 -1.40
CA ILE A 172 17.09 9.59 -0.51
C ILE A 172 16.14 10.76 -0.38
N GLU A 173 14.86 10.52 -0.59
CA GLU A 173 13.80 11.50 -0.45
C GLU A 173 12.79 11.08 0.63
N SER A 174 12.41 12.04 1.46
CA SER A 174 11.34 11.84 2.43
C SER A 174 9.99 12.05 1.77
N VAL A 175 9.17 11.01 1.81
CA VAL A 175 7.79 11.04 1.28
C VAL A 175 6.83 11.43 2.41
N THR A 176 6.00 12.43 2.15
CA THR A 176 4.96 12.87 3.09
C THR A 176 3.58 12.60 2.51
N HIS A 177 2.69 12.09 3.32
CA HIS A 177 1.35 11.67 2.86
C HIS A 177 0.24 12.68 3.16
N GLY A 178 0.55 13.78 3.85
CA GLY A 178 -0.49 14.68 4.35
C GLY A 178 -1.42 13.97 5.36
N ASN A 179 -2.60 14.56 5.61
CA ASN A 179 -3.58 14.02 6.58
C ASN A 179 -4.59 13.04 5.97
N LYS A 180 -4.35 12.51 4.77
CA LYS A 180 -5.27 11.57 4.11
C LYS A 180 -5.15 10.16 4.72
N LYS A 181 -6.26 9.48 4.89
CA LYS A 181 -6.28 8.07 5.35
C LYS A 181 -5.52 7.17 4.36
N LYS A 182 -4.91 6.09 4.86
CA LYS A 182 -4.11 5.16 4.03
C LYS A 182 -4.93 4.57 2.87
N THR A 183 -6.16 4.18 3.13
CA THR A 183 -7.09 3.67 2.12
C THR A 183 -7.37 4.70 1.02
N ASP A 184 -7.66 5.95 1.40
CA ASP A 184 -7.94 7.01 0.43
C ASP A 184 -6.73 7.30 -0.46
N ARG A 185 -5.52 7.28 0.10
CA ARG A 185 -4.28 7.47 -0.66
C ARG A 185 -4.09 6.39 -1.71
N ILE A 186 -4.31 5.13 -1.34
CA ILE A 186 -4.18 3.98 -2.23
C ILE A 186 -5.18 4.09 -3.37
N VAL A 187 -6.45 4.34 -3.06
CA VAL A 187 -7.52 4.46 -4.06
C VAL A 187 -7.27 5.61 -5.04
N TRP A 188 -6.89 6.80 -4.52
CA TRP A 188 -6.71 7.99 -5.36
C TRP A 188 -5.40 8.02 -6.15
N SER A 189 -4.39 7.26 -5.73
CA SER A 189 -3.08 7.27 -6.42
C SER A 189 -2.99 6.25 -7.55
N LEU A 190 -3.92 5.29 -7.61
CA LEU A 190 -3.86 4.15 -8.52
C LEU A 190 -5.08 4.04 -9.45
N GLN A 191 -6.01 4.98 -9.39
CA GLN A 191 -7.07 5.22 -10.36
C GLN A 191 -6.66 6.32 -11.32
#